data_b638353d8bbd4c7cb37834a4e43396c1
#
_entry.id   b638353d8bbd4c7cb37834a4e43396c1
#
_cell.length_a   1.000
_cell.length_b   1.000
_cell.length_c   1.000
_cell.angle_alpha   90.00
_cell.angle_beta   90.00
_cell.angle_gamma   90.00
#
_symmetry.space_group_name_H-M   'P 1'
#
loop_
_entity.id
_entity.type
_entity.pdbx_description
1 polymer ?
#
loop_
_entity_poly.entity_id
_entity_poly.type
_entity_poly.pdbx_seq_one_letter_code
_entity_poly.pdbx_strand_id
1 'polypeptide(L)'
;DFDLLGFSSVNPDQNHWSLKSLQGRWLVVYFYPRDFTSGCTIEAHGFQEALPAFKKQGAEVIAISADSVSDHESFCSSEELKFPLLSDPDGVVSKAYGSWMAPYSMRHTFIIDPESVLQAVWTGVRPVGHANEVLSRLNELQTG
;
A
#
# COMPACT_ATOMS: atom_id res chain seq x y z
N ASP A 1 6.22 12.28 2.60
CA ASP A 1 7.24 11.37 3.17
C ASP A 1 6.65 10.52 4.29
N PHE A 2 7.26 9.39 4.56
CA PHE A 2 6.83 8.55 5.68
C PHE A 2 8.00 7.71 6.20
N ASP A 3 7.83 7.25 7.42
CA ASP A 3 8.76 6.38 8.12
C ASP A 3 7.94 5.62 9.17
N LEU A 4 7.55 4.39 8.86
CA LEU A 4 6.58 3.64 9.66
C LEU A 4 7.06 2.23 9.99
N LEU A 5 6.63 1.74 11.16
CA LEU A 5 6.76 0.33 11.52
C LEU A 5 5.75 -0.49 10.71
N GLY A 6 6.06 -1.74 10.48
CA GLY A 6 5.19 -2.62 9.72
C GLY A 6 5.63 -4.07 9.76
N PHE A 7 5.00 -4.87 8.92
CA PHE A 7 5.30 -6.30 8.78
C PHE A 7 5.31 -6.73 7.32
N SER A 8 6.25 -7.61 6.97
CA SER A 8 6.27 -8.29 5.66
C SER A 8 6.62 -9.76 5.86
N SER A 9 5.82 -10.65 5.29
CA SER A 9 6.07 -12.09 5.39
C SER A 9 7.30 -12.52 4.60
N VAL A 10 7.71 -11.75 3.58
CA VAL A 10 8.91 -12.06 2.78
C VAL A 10 10.18 -11.47 3.36
N ASN A 11 10.05 -10.51 4.28
CA ASN A 11 11.17 -9.89 5.01
C ASN A 11 10.82 -9.77 6.48
N PRO A 12 10.65 -10.90 7.19
CA PRO A 12 10.14 -10.87 8.58
C PRO A 12 11.07 -10.17 9.57
N ASP A 13 12.35 -10.00 9.24
CA ASP A 13 13.31 -9.30 10.08
C ASP A 13 13.29 -7.79 9.89
N GLN A 14 12.71 -7.32 8.79
CA GLN A 14 12.54 -5.89 8.56
C GLN A 14 11.26 -5.42 9.26
N ASN A 15 11.37 -4.41 10.12
CA ASN A 15 10.23 -3.90 10.87
C ASN A 15 9.89 -2.44 10.56
N HIS A 16 10.51 -1.85 9.56
CA HIS A 16 10.48 -0.40 9.36
C HIS A 16 10.68 -0.07 7.88
N TRP A 17 9.87 0.82 7.35
CA TRP A 17 9.92 1.27 5.95
C TRP A 17 9.79 2.78 5.88
N SER A 18 10.55 3.39 4.97
CA SER A 18 10.47 4.83 4.73
C SER A 18 10.43 5.10 3.22
N LEU A 19 9.90 6.25 2.85
CA LEU A 19 9.92 6.68 1.46
C LEU A 19 11.36 6.77 0.95
N LYS A 20 12.27 7.28 1.78
CA LYS A 20 13.69 7.39 1.43
C LYS A 20 14.30 6.02 1.11
N SER A 21 13.99 4.98 1.88
CA SER A 21 14.52 3.64 1.66
C SER A 21 13.97 2.98 0.40
N LEU A 22 12.86 3.49 -0.14
CA LEU A 22 12.18 2.97 -1.32
C LEU A 22 12.45 3.79 -2.58
N GLN A 23 13.28 4.84 -2.49
CA GLN A 23 13.66 5.65 -3.65
C GLN A 23 14.35 4.81 -4.72
N GLY A 24 14.19 5.20 -5.98
CA GLY A 24 14.77 4.50 -7.11
C GLY A 24 13.85 3.47 -7.72
N ARG A 25 12.65 3.28 -7.16
CA ARG A 25 11.64 2.37 -7.67
C ARG A 25 10.31 3.07 -7.78
N TRP A 26 9.45 2.57 -8.68
CA TRP A 26 8.06 2.96 -8.68
C TRP A 26 7.42 2.39 -7.42
N LEU A 27 6.52 3.16 -6.80
CA LEU A 27 5.89 2.78 -5.54
C LEU A 27 4.39 2.96 -5.65
N VAL A 28 3.66 1.90 -5.32
CA VAL A 28 2.21 1.95 -5.15
C VAL A 28 1.95 1.92 -3.66
N VAL A 29 1.40 3.01 -3.13
CA VAL A 29 1.01 3.11 -1.72
C VAL A 29 -0.50 3.17 -1.66
N TYR A 30 -1.13 2.21 -1.00
CA TYR A 30 -2.57 2.31 -0.79
C TYR A 30 -2.89 2.34 0.71
N PHE A 31 -3.78 3.26 1.05
CA PHE A 31 -4.33 3.39 2.41
C PHE A 31 -5.65 2.66 2.45
N TYR A 32 -5.96 2.01 3.57
CA TYR A 32 -7.22 1.31 3.75
C TYR A 32 -7.69 1.41 5.20
N PRO A 33 -9.00 1.28 5.45
CA PRO A 33 -9.53 1.52 6.79
C PRO A 33 -9.09 0.52 7.85
N ARG A 34 -9.15 -0.79 7.57
CA ARG A 34 -8.94 -1.77 8.63
C ARG A 34 -8.69 -3.18 8.12
N ASP A 35 -7.73 -3.87 8.76
CA ASP A 35 -7.47 -5.30 8.51
C ASP A 35 -8.73 -6.13 8.78
N PHE A 36 -8.85 -7.27 8.09
CA PHE A 36 -9.93 -8.27 8.26
C PHE A 36 -11.33 -7.81 7.88
N THR A 37 -11.52 -6.60 7.35
CA THR A 37 -12.81 -6.21 6.77
C THR A 37 -12.94 -6.77 5.37
N SER A 38 -14.17 -7.03 4.90
CA SER A 38 -14.38 -7.66 3.60
C SER A 38 -13.82 -6.85 2.43
N GLY A 39 -14.05 -5.53 2.43
CA GLY A 39 -13.53 -4.64 1.38
C GLY A 39 -12.01 -4.59 1.35
N CYS A 40 -11.38 -4.51 2.52
CA CYS A 40 -9.92 -4.47 2.62
C CYS A 40 -9.29 -5.81 2.25
N THR A 41 -9.95 -6.92 2.56
CA THR A 41 -9.50 -8.25 2.17
C THR A 41 -9.56 -8.42 0.64
N ILE A 42 -10.64 -7.98 0.00
CA ILE A 42 -10.79 -8.00 -1.46
C ILE A 42 -9.70 -7.16 -2.12
N GLU A 43 -9.45 -5.97 -1.61
CA GLU A 43 -8.41 -5.07 -2.13
C GLU A 43 -7.02 -5.70 -2.00
N ALA A 44 -6.71 -6.25 -0.82
CA ALA A 44 -5.44 -6.92 -0.57
C ALA A 44 -5.22 -8.11 -1.50
N HIS A 45 -6.22 -8.94 -1.71
CA HIS A 45 -6.15 -10.07 -2.65
C HIS A 45 -5.91 -9.60 -4.08
N GLY A 46 -6.58 -8.52 -4.49
CA GLY A 46 -6.37 -7.94 -5.82
C GLY A 46 -4.93 -7.52 -6.06
N PHE A 47 -4.34 -6.81 -5.09
CA PHE A 47 -2.93 -6.42 -5.17
C PHE A 47 -2.00 -7.64 -5.08
N GLN A 48 -2.33 -8.63 -4.26
CA GLN A 48 -1.53 -9.85 -4.16
C GLN A 48 -1.51 -10.62 -5.48
N GLU A 49 -2.65 -10.77 -6.15
CA GLU A 49 -2.73 -11.43 -7.45
C GLU A 49 -1.94 -10.67 -8.52
N ALA A 50 -1.96 -9.35 -8.49
CA ALA A 50 -1.25 -8.51 -9.44
C ALA A 50 0.22 -8.27 -9.06
N LEU A 51 0.65 -8.69 -7.87
CA LEU A 51 2.00 -8.39 -7.36
C LEU A 51 3.13 -8.80 -8.30
N PRO A 52 3.12 -10.00 -8.90
CA PRO A 52 4.19 -10.34 -9.86
C PRO A 52 4.27 -9.37 -11.04
N ALA A 53 3.14 -8.88 -11.52
CA ALA A 53 3.10 -7.91 -12.62
C ALA A 53 3.65 -6.56 -12.19
N PHE A 54 3.32 -6.09 -10.97
CA PHE A 54 3.91 -4.87 -10.42
C PHE A 54 5.42 -4.99 -10.30
N LYS A 55 5.91 -6.09 -9.75
CA LYS A 55 7.35 -6.34 -9.58
C LYS A 55 8.08 -6.40 -10.91
N LYS A 56 7.47 -7.02 -11.91
CA LYS A 56 8.02 -7.09 -13.27
C LYS A 56 8.23 -5.68 -13.86
N GLN A 57 7.40 -4.73 -13.46
CA GLN A 57 7.49 -3.34 -13.89
C GLN A 57 8.34 -2.46 -12.98
N GLY A 58 9.06 -3.06 -12.03
CA GLY A 58 9.93 -2.33 -11.12
C GLY A 58 9.18 -1.56 -10.05
N ALA A 59 7.97 -1.98 -9.69
CA ALA A 59 7.17 -1.32 -8.68
C ALA A 59 7.04 -2.14 -7.41
N GLU A 60 7.11 -1.45 -6.27
CA GLU A 60 6.80 -2.03 -4.96
C GLU A 60 5.38 -1.65 -4.57
N VAL A 61 4.69 -2.55 -3.87
CA VAL A 61 3.35 -2.28 -3.32
C VAL A 61 3.45 -2.21 -1.81
N ILE A 62 2.94 -1.15 -1.23
CA ILE A 62 2.93 -0.89 0.22
C ILE A 62 1.51 -0.54 0.64
N ALA A 63 1.01 -1.18 1.69
CA ALA A 63 -0.30 -0.87 2.24
C ALA A 63 -0.17 -0.21 3.62
N ILE A 64 -1.00 0.78 3.91
CA ILE A 64 -0.97 1.53 5.18
C ILE A 64 -2.37 1.61 5.78
N SER A 65 -2.47 1.30 7.07
CA SER A 65 -3.68 1.53 7.85
C SER A 65 -3.33 1.90 9.29
N ALA A 66 -4.34 2.21 10.08
CA ALA A 66 -4.17 2.54 11.51
C ALA A 66 -4.03 1.29 12.38
N ASP A 67 -4.15 0.09 11.83
CA ASP A 67 -4.00 -1.16 12.57
C ASP A 67 -2.59 -1.31 13.13
N SER A 68 -2.46 -2.09 14.20
CA SER A 68 -1.17 -2.37 14.82
C SER A 68 -0.32 -3.30 13.95
N VAL A 69 1.00 -3.32 14.21
CA VAL A 69 1.91 -4.26 13.55
C VAL A 69 1.48 -5.71 13.81
N SER A 70 1.02 -6.00 15.02
CA SER A 70 0.52 -7.33 15.40
C SER A 70 -0.68 -7.74 14.55
N ASP A 71 -1.64 -6.82 14.32
CA ASP A 71 -2.78 -7.08 13.46
C ASP A 71 -2.36 -7.29 12.01
N HIS A 72 -1.40 -6.51 11.53
CA HIS A 72 -0.84 -6.66 10.19
C HIS A 72 -0.17 -8.02 10.00
N GLU A 73 0.57 -8.48 11.00
CA GLU A 73 1.19 -9.80 10.96
C GLU A 73 0.13 -10.90 10.82
N SER A 74 -0.93 -10.81 11.61
CA SER A 74 -2.05 -11.76 11.56
C SER A 74 -2.76 -11.71 10.21
N PHE A 75 -2.99 -10.53 9.68
CA PHE A 75 -3.67 -10.34 8.39
C PHE A 75 -2.82 -10.87 7.24
N CYS A 76 -1.52 -10.56 7.22
CA CYS A 76 -0.59 -11.10 6.23
C CYS A 76 -0.57 -12.63 6.24
N SER A 77 -0.52 -13.24 7.43
CA SER A 77 -0.49 -14.69 7.57
C SER A 77 -1.79 -15.33 7.10
N SER A 78 -2.92 -14.76 7.53
CA SER A 78 -4.25 -15.27 7.19
C SER A 78 -4.54 -15.20 5.69
N GLU A 79 -4.15 -14.09 5.04
CA GLU A 79 -4.46 -13.83 3.62
C GLU A 79 -3.28 -14.11 2.69
N GLU A 80 -2.17 -14.62 3.22
CA GLU A 80 -0.97 -14.97 2.44
C GLU A 80 -0.43 -13.81 1.62
N LEU A 81 -0.38 -12.62 2.20
CA LEU A 81 0.10 -11.41 1.53
C LEU A 81 1.62 -11.36 1.50
N LYS A 82 2.19 -10.98 0.37
CA LYS A 82 3.64 -10.92 0.13
C LYS A 82 4.17 -9.49 -0.03
N PHE A 83 3.40 -8.49 0.34
CA PHE A 83 3.83 -7.10 0.35
C PHE A 83 3.71 -6.52 1.76
N PRO A 84 4.50 -5.46 2.09
CA PRO A 84 4.49 -4.90 3.43
C PRO A 84 3.18 -4.20 3.80
N LEU A 85 2.75 -4.39 5.04
CA LEU A 85 1.65 -3.64 5.66
C LEU A 85 2.25 -2.76 6.74
N LEU A 86 2.05 -1.45 6.65
CA LEU A 86 2.61 -0.47 7.57
C LEU A 86 1.56 0.06 8.54
N SER A 87 1.98 0.34 9.75
CA SER A 87 1.11 0.80 10.84
C SER A 87 1.23 2.31 11.02
N ASP A 88 0.08 3.00 10.95
CA ASP A 88 -0.03 4.45 11.15
C ASP A 88 -1.14 4.72 12.18
N PRO A 89 -0.94 4.31 13.46
CA PRO A 89 -2.03 4.25 14.45
C PRO A 89 -2.67 5.62 14.75
N ASP A 90 -1.91 6.70 14.68
CA ASP A 90 -2.41 8.04 14.97
C ASP A 90 -2.79 8.80 13.70
N GLY A 91 -2.65 8.18 12.55
CA GLY A 91 -3.01 8.78 11.27
C GLY A 91 -2.11 9.92 10.82
N VAL A 92 -0.88 10.01 11.32
CA VAL A 92 0.04 11.11 10.97
C VAL A 92 0.36 11.10 9.49
N VAL A 93 0.76 9.94 8.96
CA VAL A 93 1.07 9.79 7.53
C VAL A 93 -0.21 9.86 6.70
N SER A 94 -1.27 9.19 7.16
CA SER A 94 -2.57 9.24 6.48
C SER A 94 -3.07 10.67 6.31
N LYS A 95 -2.94 11.50 7.35
CA LYS A 95 -3.30 12.94 7.27
C LYS A 95 -2.43 13.68 6.26
N ALA A 96 -1.13 13.41 6.27
CA ALA A 96 -0.20 14.06 5.36
C ALA A 96 -0.54 13.78 3.89
N TYR A 97 -1.11 12.61 3.61
CA TYR A 97 -1.55 12.21 2.27
C TYR A 97 -3.02 12.55 1.98
N GLY A 98 -3.72 13.18 2.93
CA GLY A 98 -5.14 13.49 2.76
C GLY A 98 -6.05 12.26 2.85
N SER A 99 -5.59 11.20 3.51
CA SER A 99 -6.26 9.90 3.58
C SER A 99 -6.71 9.53 4.99
N TRP A 100 -7.10 10.52 5.79
CA TRP A 100 -7.46 10.26 7.19
C TRP A 100 -8.88 10.76 7.52
N MET A 101 -9.65 9.87 8.11
CA MET A 101 -10.93 10.19 8.75
C MET A 101 -10.96 9.40 10.05
N ALA A 102 -10.55 10.04 11.15
CA ALA A 102 -10.34 9.38 12.43
C ALA A 102 -11.52 8.47 12.81
N PRO A 103 -11.27 7.27 13.32
CA PRO A 103 -9.97 6.68 13.68
C PRO A 103 -9.32 5.83 12.58
N TYR A 104 -9.71 6.01 11.32
CA TYR A 104 -9.25 5.15 10.21
C TYR A 104 -8.64 5.94 9.07
N SER A 105 -7.72 5.28 8.34
CA SER A 105 -7.28 5.76 7.04
C SER A 105 -8.43 5.63 6.05
N MET A 106 -8.48 6.55 5.08
CA MET A 106 -9.44 6.48 3.98
C MET A 106 -8.89 5.57 2.88
N ARG A 107 -9.78 5.03 2.04
CA ARG A 107 -9.37 4.14 0.95
C ARG A 107 -8.91 4.94 -0.25
N HIS A 108 -7.64 5.34 -0.24
CA HIS A 108 -6.98 6.09 -1.31
C HIS A 108 -5.74 5.34 -1.78
N THR A 109 -5.37 5.50 -3.05
CA THR A 109 -4.17 4.88 -3.61
C THR A 109 -3.34 5.93 -4.33
N PHE A 110 -2.02 5.80 -4.24
CA PHE A 110 -1.06 6.74 -4.83
C PHE A 110 -0.01 5.97 -5.64
N ILE A 111 0.38 6.51 -6.80
CA ILE A 111 1.57 6.04 -7.52
C ILE A 111 2.64 7.11 -7.39
N ILE A 112 3.81 6.70 -6.92
CA ILE A 112 4.98 7.57 -6.73
C ILE A 112 6.09 7.05 -7.63
N ASP A 113 6.75 7.94 -8.37
CA ASP A 113 7.82 7.55 -9.29
C ASP A 113 9.16 7.34 -8.58
N PRO A 114 10.20 6.83 -9.28
CA PRO A 114 11.51 6.59 -8.66
C PRO A 114 12.18 7.83 -8.07
N GLU A 115 11.76 9.03 -8.47
CA GLU A 115 12.28 10.29 -7.95
C GLU A 115 11.44 10.83 -6.80
N SER A 116 10.52 10.02 -6.26
CA SER A 116 9.62 10.37 -5.16
C SER A 116 8.60 11.46 -5.52
N VAL A 117 8.25 11.55 -6.81
CA VAL A 117 7.21 12.47 -7.29
C VAL A 117 5.90 11.72 -7.46
N LEU A 118 4.82 12.30 -6.93
CA LEU A 118 3.48 11.75 -7.03
C LEU A 118 2.98 11.85 -8.48
N GLN A 119 2.59 10.72 -9.07
CA GLN A 119 2.17 10.65 -10.47
C GLN A 119 0.69 10.34 -10.67
N ALA A 120 0.04 9.72 -9.70
CA ALA A 120 -1.39 9.39 -9.79
C ALA A 120 -2.00 9.23 -8.41
N VAL A 121 -3.28 9.55 -8.30
CA VAL A 121 -4.06 9.46 -7.05
C VAL A 121 -5.44 8.91 -7.36
N TRP A 122 -5.90 7.96 -6.56
CA TRP A 122 -7.29 7.52 -6.54
C TRP A 122 -7.87 7.80 -5.17
N THR A 123 -9.04 8.42 -5.13
CA THR A 123 -9.78 8.69 -3.89
C THR A 123 -11.08 7.89 -3.91
N GLY A 124 -11.58 7.53 -2.70
CA GLY A 124 -12.82 6.78 -2.60
C GLY A 124 -12.82 5.48 -3.38
N VAL A 125 -11.74 4.72 -3.26
CA VAL A 125 -11.49 3.51 -4.04
C VAL A 125 -12.54 2.43 -3.80
N ARG A 126 -12.97 1.78 -4.89
CA ARG A 126 -13.77 0.55 -4.83
C ARG A 126 -12.82 -0.64 -4.90
N PRO A 127 -12.89 -1.58 -3.94
CA PRO A 127 -11.90 -2.67 -3.85
C PRO A 127 -11.85 -3.59 -5.06
N VAL A 128 -13.00 -3.91 -5.66
CA VAL A 128 -13.06 -4.86 -6.77
C VAL A 128 -12.43 -4.27 -8.03
N GLY A 129 -11.43 -4.95 -8.57
CA GLY A 129 -10.78 -4.54 -9.83
C GLY A 129 -9.79 -3.37 -9.71
N HIS A 130 -9.62 -2.83 -8.51
CA HIS A 130 -8.76 -1.66 -8.31
C HIS A 130 -7.30 -1.93 -8.62
N ALA A 131 -6.76 -3.07 -8.21
CA ALA A 131 -5.35 -3.40 -8.46
C ALA A 131 -5.03 -3.40 -9.97
N ASN A 132 -5.93 -3.92 -10.80
CA ASN A 132 -5.76 -3.92 -12.25
C ASN A 132 -5.83 -2.51 -12.84
N GLU A 133 -6.69 -1.66 -12.27
CA GLU A 133 -6.79 -0.25 -12.64
C GLU A 133 -5.46 0.47 -12.37
N VAL A 134 -4.88 0.24 -11.20
CA VAL A 134 -3.59 0.83 -10.81
C VAL A 134 -2.48 0.31 -11.72
N LEU A 135 -2.46 -0.99 -12.00
CA LEU A 135 -1.46 -1.61 -12.88
C LEU A 135 -1.52 -1.01 -14.29
N SER A 136 -2.72 -0.82 -14.83
CA SER A 136 -2.90 -0.19 -16.14
C SER A 136 -2.36 1.24 -16.16
N ARG A 137 -2.64 2.00 -15.12
CA ARG A 137 -2.14 3.38 -15.02
C ARG A 137 -0.61 3.41 -14.90
N LEU A 138 -0.04 2.49 -14.14
CA LEU A 138 1.42 2.37 -14.03
C LEU A 138 2.05 2.11 -15.40
N ASN A 139 1.48 1.21 -16.18
CA ASN A 139 1.93 0.94 -17.55
C ASN A 139 1.92 2.21 -18.40
N GLU A 140 0.84 2.99 -18.36
CA GLU A 140 0.72 4.25 -19.10
C GLU A 140 1.81 5.23 -18.70
N LEU A 141 2.08 5.35 -17.40
CA LEU A 141 3.09 6.28 -16.88
C LEU A 141 4.50 5.88 -17.29
N GLN A 142 4.76 4.58 -17.40
CA GLN A 142 6.08 4.07 -17.77
C GLN A 142 6.34 4.12 -19.28
N THR A 143 5.30 4.08 -20.08
CA THR A 143 5.41 4.12 -21.55
C THR A 143 5.24 5.52 -22.14
N GLY A 144 4.70 6.41 -21.34
CA GLY A 144 4.51 7.82 -21.74
C GLY A 144 5.76 8.63 -21.46
#